data_24df3f6adfd6d5214d32fafd6b99e3e2
#
_entry.id   24df3f6adfd6d5214d32fafd6b99e3e2
#
_cell.length_a   1.000
_cell.length_b   1.000
_cell.length_c   1.000
_cell.angle_alpha   90.00
_cell.angle_beta   90.00
_cell.angle_gamma   90.00
#
_symmetry.space_group_name_H-M   'P 1'
#
loop_
_entity.id
_entity.type
_entity.pdbx_description
1 polymer ?
#
loop_
_entity_poly.entity_id
_entity_poly.type
_entity_poly.pdbx_seq_one_letter_code
_entity_poly.pdbx_strand_id
1 'polypeptide(L)'
;MKYKIEKNTVQETLILPLYSRKLCTELYPNLYRDETAVRLIDEIDYDFSEAEKNARSLMQRFGALEVAMRQNDLAWEVRNYLKTHPSAAVVNLGCGLDNTGRACDNGRCKIYNLDFPNVIALRQQLLPAGEREQNIPCDLKDPAWFDRIDASGGAVFFASGVFYYFLAEQVRALVQGMANAFPGGVLVFDAANRTAVKMIAKTWLRTAKINDVGAYFAVSDAPKEIGEWDSRLQVSSRGYMLGYNDLKDPSVSGFFRFLAKVGDNGMKMQIVKIGLGGKL
;
A
#
# COMPACT_ATOMS: atom_id res chain seq x y z
N MET A 1 -26.44 -8.81 -6.14
CA MET A 1 -25.63 -9.75 -6.97
C MET A 1 -24.22 -9.66 -6.46
N LYS A 2 -23.55 -10.79 -6.13
CA LYS A 2 -22.16 -10.76 -5.66
C LYS A 2 -21.20 -10.76 -6.84
N TYR A 3 -20.07 -10.07 -6.69
CA TYR A 3 -19.04 -9.99 -7.73
C TYR A 3 -18.09 -11.17 -7.63
N LYS A 4 -17.94 -11.91 -8.72
CA LYS A 4 -17.09 -13.08 -8.79
C LYS A 4 -15.63 -12.67 -9.03
N ILE A 5 -14.72 -13.13 -8.18
CA ILE A 5 -13.29 -12.94 -8.36
C ILE A 5 -12.74 -14.00 -9.30
N GLU A 6 -11.91 -13.58 -10.24
CA GLU A 6 -11.20 -14.48 -11.15
C GLU A 6 -10.05 -15.16 -10.37
N LYS A 7 -10.21 -16.48 -10.17
CA LYS A 7 -9.19 -17.30 -9.47
C LYS A 7 -7.91 -17.43 -10.31
N ASN A 8 -6.77 -17.57 -9.64
CA ASN A 8 -5.43 -17.66 -10.25
C ASN A 8 -5.05 -16.41 -11.07
N THR A 9 -5.58 -15.26 -10.74
CA THR A 9 -5.24 -13.96 -11.34
C THR A 9 -4.79 -12.96 -10.26
N VAL A 10 -4.33 -11.80 -10.71
CA VAL A 10 -3.99 -10.67 -9.81
C VAL A 10 -5.18 -10.28 -8.94
N GLN A 11 -6.44 -10.47 -9.40
CA GLN A 11 -7.63 -10.17 -8.60
C GLN A 11 -7.67 -10.96 -7.28
N GLU A 12 -7.20 -12.22 -7.27
CA GLU A 12 -7.18 -13.04 -6.05
C GLU A 12 -6.19 -12.50 -5.01
N THR A 13 -5.11 -11.81 -5.43
CA THR A 13 -4.17 -11.17 -4.50
C THR A 13 -4.80 -10.02 -3.71
N LEU A 14 -5.88 -9.43 -4.22
CA LEU A 14 -6.58 -8.31 -3.57
C LEU A 14 -7.40 -8.75 -2.35
N ILE A 15 -7.78 -10.03 -2.31
CA ILE A 15 -8.70 -10.57 -1.31
C ILE A 15 -8.07 -10.63 0.08
N LEU A 16 -6.81 -11.06 0.17
CA LEU A 16 -6.14 -11.19 1.46
C LEU A 16 -5.94 -9.84 2.18
N PRO A 17 -5.42 -8.77 1.53
CA PRO A 17 -5.34 -7.45 2.13
C PRO A 17 -6.72 -6.88 2.49
N LEU A 18 -7.73 -7.11 1.65
CA LEU A 18 -9.09 -6.67 1.90
C LEU A 18 -9.67 -7.33 3.17
N TYR A 19 -9.56 -8.66 3.26
CA TYR A 19 -9.99 -9.41 4.44
C TYR A 19 -9.23 -9.00 5.71
N SER A 20 -7.92 -8.77 5.60
CA SER A 20 -7.10 -8.31 6.72
C SER A 20 -7.54 -6.94 7.24
N ARG A 21 -7.92 -6.00 6.37
CA ARG A 21 -8.45 -4.69 6.76
C ARG A 21 -9.82 -4.80 7.45
N LYS A 22 -10.71 -5.66 6.91
CA LYS A 22 -11.98 -6.00 7.60
C LYS A 22 -11.71 -6.56 9.00
N LEU A 23 -10.87 -7.59 9.09
CA LEU A 23 -10.55 -8.24 10.37
C LEU A 23 -9.92 -7.25 11.38
N CYS A 24 -9.04 -6.36 10.93
CA CYS A 24 -8.48 -5.32 11.79
C CYS A 24 -9.54 -4.33 12.27
N THR A 25 -10.47 -3.93 11.40
CA THR A 25 -11.60 -3.06 11.77
C THR A 25 -12.45 -3.68 12.87
N GLU A 26 -12.67 -4.99 12.82
CA GLU A 26 -13.44 -5.73 13.83
C GLU A 26 -12.68 -5.94 15.15
N LEU A 27 -11.37 -6.24 15.07
CA LEU A 27 -10.57 -6.58 16.25
C LEU A 27 -9.95 -5.37 16.96
N TYR A 28 -9.65 -4.31 16.22
CA TYR A 28 -8.90 -3.14 16.69
C TYR A 28 -9.56 -1.81 16.27
N PRO A 29 -10.87 -1.59 16.55
CA PRO A 29 -11.65 -0.47 16.02
C PRO A 29 -11.16 0.91 16.45
N ASN A 30 -10.37 0.98 17.52
CA ASN A 30 -9.76 2.24 17.99
C ASN A 30 -8.48 2.60 17.21
N LEU A 31 -7.83 1.60 16.59
CA LEU A 31 -6.59 1.80 15.81
C LEU A 31 -6.85 1.96 14.33
N TYR A 32 -7.84 1.23 13.81
CA TYR A 32 -8.12 1.19 12.40
C TYR A 32 -9.61 0.99 12.11
N ARG A 33 -10.12 1.74 11.14
CA ARG A 33 -11.49 1.58 10.62
C ARG A 33 -11.51 1.66 9.12
N ASP A 34 -12.06 0.64 8.48
CA ASP A 34 -12.30 0.57 7.04
C ASP A 34 -13.66 -0.10 6.77
N GLU A 35 -14.72 0.70 6.90
CA GLU A 35 -16.10 0.26 6.61
C GLU A 35 -16.26 -0.16 5.13
N THR A 36 -15.41 0.40 4.26
CA THR A 36 -15.38 -0.01 2.85
C THR A 36 -14.91 -1.45 2.70
N ALA A 37 -13.86 -1.86 3.41
CA ALA A 37 -13.40 -3.25 3.38
C ALA A 37 -14.45 -4.20 3.95
N VAL A 38 -15.14 -3.82 5.04
CA VAL A 38 -16.25 -4.61 5.61
C VAL A 38 -17.34 -4.82 4.56
N ARG A 39 -17.83 -3.76 3.94
CA ARG A 39 -18.88 -3.82 2.89
C ARG A 39 -18.45 -4.66 1.69
N LEU A 40 -17.23 -4.46 1.19
CA LEU A 40 -16.74 -5.15 -0.01
C LEU A 40 -16.63 -6.67 0.18
N ILE A 41 -16.25 -7.15 1.37
CA ILE A 41 -16.22 -8.59 1.68
C ILE A 41 -17.61 -9.21 1.51
N ASP A 42 -18.68 -8.50 1.88
CA ASP A 42 -20.05 -8.99 1.73
C ASP A 42 -20.53 -8.98 0.24
N GLU A 43 -19.98 -8.09 -0.56
CA GLU A 43 -20.33 -7.94 -1.99
C GLU A 43 -19.56 -8.88 -2.91
N ILE A 44 -18.47 -9.51 -2.45
CA ILE A 44 -17.62 -10.40 -3.23
C ILE A 44 -18.09 -11.86 -3.10
N ASP A 45 -18.15 -12.57 -4.23
CA ASP A 45 -18.38 -14.00 -4.29
C ASP A 45 -17.03 -14.75 -4.22
N TYR A 46 -16.56 -14.98 -3.00
CA TYR A 46 -15.34 -15.69 -2.70
C TYR A 46 -15.51 -16.53 -1.43
N ASP A 47 -14.88 -17.70 -1.36
CA ASP A 47 -14.94 -18.57 -0.19
C ASP A 47 -13.96 -18.11 0.90
N PHE A 48 -14.48 -17.41 1.90
CA PHE A 48 -13.72 -16.93 3.05
C PHE A 48 -13.65 -17.95 4.21
N SER A 49 -14.22 -19.15 4.07
CA SER A 49 -14.36 -20.12 5.18
C SER A 49 -13.03 -20.48 5.83
N GLU A 50 -11.94 -20.59 5.08
CA GLU A 50 -10.60 -20.87 5.62
C GLU A 50 -10.03 -19.65 6.37
N ALA A 51 -10.20 -18.45 5.82
CA ALA A 51 -9.80 -17.21 6.47
C ALA A 51 -10.57 -17.00 7.79
N GLU A 52 -11.86 -17.26 7.81
CA GLU A 52 -12.72 -17.16 8.99
C GLU A 52 -12.34 -18.16 10.09
N LYS A 53 -12.07 -19.43 9.74
CA LYS A 53 -11.57 -20.43 10.69
C LYS A 53 -10.28 -19.99 11.37
N ASN A 54 -9.40 -19.35 10.62
CA ASN A 54 -8.11 -18.89 11.09
C ASN A 54 -8.12 -17.48 11.69
N ALA A 55 -9.22 -16.72 11.59
CA ALA A 55 -9.33 -15.33 12.00
C ALA A 55 -8.92 -15.06 13.46
N ARG A 56 -9.11 -16.06 14.35
CA ARG A 56 -8.72 -16.00 15.77
C ARG A 56 -7.28 -16.43 16.04
N SER A 57 -6.57 -16.98 15.05
CA SER A 57 -5.17 -17.37 15.23
C SER A 57 -4.28 -16.14 15.47
N LEU A 58 -3.21 -16.32 16.25
CA LEU A 58 -2.25 -15.23 16.53
C LEU A 58 -1.64 -14.67 15.24
N MET A 59 -1.32 -15.53 14.28
CA MET A 59 -0.71 -15.16 13.02
C MET A 59 -1.67 -14.28 12.18
N GLN A 60 -2.94 -14.68 12.07
CA GLN A 60 -3.92 -13.94 11.27
C GLN A 60 -4.26 -12.57 11.90
N ARG A 61 -4.38 -12.54 13.24
CA ARG A 61 -4.62 -11.30 13.98
C ARG A 61 -3.45 -10.33 13.88
N PHE A 62 -2.22 -10.84 13.98
CA PHE A 62 -1.03 -10.01 13.83
C PHE A 62 -0.88 -9.51 12.38
N GLY A 63 -1.06 -10.39 11.38
CA GLY A 63 -1.02 -9.99 9.97
C GLY A 63 -2.09 -8.96 9.60
N ALA A 64 -3.31 -9.05 10.17
CA ALA A 64 -4.34 -8.05 9.99
C ALA A 64 -3.91 -6.68 10.56
N LEU A 65 -3.34 -6.66 11.77
CA LEU A 65 -2.80 -5.46 12.39
C LEU A 65 -1.67 -4.85 11.54
N GLU A 66 -0.77 -5.69 11.04
CA GLU A 66 0.36 -5.31 10.19
C GLU A 66 -0.10 -4.62 8.90
N VAL A 67 -1.05 -5.22 8.17
CA VAL A 67 -1.64 -4.65 6.94
C VAL A 67 -2.33 -3.31 7.22
N ALA A 68 -3.08 -3.22 8.31
CA ALA A 68 -3.82 -2.01 8.66
C ALA A 68 -2.91 -0.87 9.12
N MET A 69 -1.88 -1.16 9.92
CA MET A 69 -0.94 -0.12 10.37
C MET A 69 -0.13 0.43 9.20
N ARG A 70 0.34 -0.42 8.28
CA ARG A 70 0.95 0.02 7.03
C ARG A 70 0.06 1.02 6.28
N GLN A 71 -1.23 0.70 6.17
CA GLN A 71 -2.20 1.54 5.48
C GLN A 71 -2.38 2.90 6.19
N ASN A 72 -2.48 2.88 7.51
CA ASN A 72 -2.56 4.10 8.33
C ASN A 72 -1.34 5.00 8.14
N ASP A 73 -0.15 4.41 8.12
CA ASP A 73 1.11 5.14 8.05
C ASP A 73 1.30 5.78 6.67
N LEU A 74 0.93 5.07 5.60
CA LEU A 74 0.88 5.64 4.24
C LEU A 74 -0.14 6.78 4.17
N ALA A 75 -1.33 6.61 4.74
CA ALA A 75 -2.34 7.66 4.82
C ALA A 75 -1.87 8.87 5.63
N TRP A 76 -1.07 8.65 6.69
CA TRP A 76 -0.47 9.74 7.46
C TRP A 76 0.49 10.58 6.60
N GLU A 77 1.36 9.95 5.82
CA GLU A 77 2.28 10.65 4.92
C GLU A 77 1.52 11.44 3.84
N VAL A 78 0.49 10.85 3.24
CA VAL A 78 -0.38 11.53 2.27
C VAL A 78 -1.04 12.76 2.90
N ARG A 79 -1.69 12.61 4.06
CA ARG A 79 -2.33 13.73 4.75
C ARG A 79 -1.32 14.80 5.17
N ASN A 80 -0.12 14.39 5.57
CA ASN A 80 0.93 15.33 5.95
C ASN A 80 1.40 16.18 4.75
N TYR A 81 1.53 15.57 3.57
CA TYR A 81 1.83 16.30 2.33
C TYR A 81 0.71 17.29 1.96
N LEU A 82 -0.54 16.87 2.08
CA LEU A 82 -1.72 17.68 1.77
C LEU A 82 -1.87 18.91 2.69
N LYS A 83 -1.24 18.98 3.86
CA LYS A 83 -1.24 20.19 4.72
C LYS A 83 -0.58 21.37 4.03
N THR A 84 0.47 21.15 3.26
CA THR A 84 1.23 22.18 2.54
C THR A 84 0.84 22.26 1.07
N HIS A 85 0.27 21.20 0.49
CA HIS A 85 -0.15 21.11 -0.90
C HIS A 85 -1.61 20.64 -1.02
N PRO A 86 -2.59 21.45 -0.56
CA PRO A 86 -3.98 20.99 -0.40
C PRO A 86 -4.68 20.63 -1.72
N SER A 87 -4.19 21.11 -2.86
CA SER A 87 -4.74 20.82 -4.20
C SER A 87 -3.89 19.81 -4.99
N ALA A 88 -3.00 19.09 -4.31
CA ALA A 88 -2.11 18.13 -4.95
C ALA A 88 -2.86 16.93 -5.55
N ALA A 89 -2.19 16.26 -6.50
CA ALA A 89 -2.55 14.93 -6.93
C ALA A 89 -2.18 13.91 -5.83
N VAL A 90 -3.13 13.10 -5.41
CA VAL A 90 -2.95 11.93 -4.54
C VAL A 90 -3.02 10.69 -5.43
N VAL A 91 -1.90 10.02 -5.63
CA VAL A 91 -1.79 8.94 -6.62
C VAL A 91 -1.53 7.60 -5.93
N ASN A 92 -2.49 6.68 -6.01
CA ASN A 92 -2.40 5.33 -5.47
C ASN A 92 -1.86 4.38 -6.55
N LEU A 93 -0.63 3.95 -6.39
CA LEU A 93 0.07 3.05 -7.32
C LEU A 93 -0.23 1.59 -6.93
N GLY A 94 -0.81 0.80 -7.85
CA GLY A 94 -1.27 -0.55 -7.57
C GLY A 94 -2.42 -0.55 -6.57
N CYS A 95 -3.46 0.22 -6.90
CA CYS A 95 -4.52 0.58 -5.95
C CYS A 95 -5.40 -0.59 -5.51
N GLY A 96 -5.50 -1.66 -6.30
CA GLY A 96 -6.39 -2.78 -5.99
C GLY A 96 -7.79 -2.32 -5.55
N LEU A 97 -8.26 -2.87 -4.45
CA LEU A 97 -9.49 -2.45 -3.76
C LEU A 97 -9.22 -1.56 -2.53
N ASP A 98 -8.09 -0.85 -2.53
CA ASP A 98 -7.74 0.10 -1.48
C ASP A 98 -8.52 1.41 -1.60
N ASN A 99 -8.94 1.96 -0.45
CA ASN A 99 -9.70 3.20 -0.35
C ASN A 99 -8.93 4.35 0.32
N THR A 100 -7.62 4.20 0.52
CA THR A 100 -6.79 5.17 1.27
C THR A 100 -6.77 6.55 0.61
N GLY A 101 -6.69 6.62 -0.72
CA GLY A 101 -6.74 7.90 -1.43
C GLY A 101 -8.00 8.70 -1.08
N ARG A 102 -9.18 8.04 -1.16
CA ARG A 102 -10.47 8.64 -0.79
C ARG A 102 -10.55 8.99 0.70
N ALA A 103 -10.00 8.15 1.57
CA ALA A 103 -9.95 8.42 3.00
C ALA A 103 -9.04 9.61 3.37
N CYS A 104 -8.16 10.03 2.47
CA CYS A 104 -7.32 11.21 2.61
C CYS A 104 -7.89 12.45 1.92
N ASP A 105 -9.04 12.37 1.25
CA ASP A 105 -9.64 13.49 0.52
C ASP A 105 -9.93 14.66 1.46
N ASN A 106 -9.33 15.81 1.15
CA ASN A 106 -9.49 17.06 1.88
C ASN A 106 -10.50 18.03 1.21
N GLY A 107 -11.27 17.55 0.22
CA GLY A 107 -12.21 18.34 -0.57
C GLY A 107 -11.58 19.19 -1.69
N ARG A 108 -10.26 19.17 -1.87
CA ARG A 108 -9.51 20.01 -2.83
C ARG A 108 -8.52 19.21 -3.68
N CYS A 109 -7.98 18.10 -3.18
CA CYS A 109 -7.03 17.25 -3.89
C CYS A 109 -7.73 16.48 -5.03
N LYS A 110 -6.94 16.04 -6.00
CA LYS A 110 -7.35 15.11 -7.07
C LYS A 110 -6.82 13.74 -6.74
N ILE A 111 -7.64 12.70 -6.88
CA ILE A 111 -7.28 11.34 -6.52
C ILE A 111 -7.16 10.50 -7.79
N TYR A 112 -6.06 9.79 -7.93
CA TYR A 112 -5.79 8.90 -9.05
C TYR A 112 -5.49 7.48 -8.53
N ASN A 113 -6.25 6.50 -9.00
CA ASN A 113 -6.07 5.09 -8.66
C ASN A 113 -5.55 4.35 -9.90
N LEU A 114 -4.33 3.84 -9.81
CA LEU A 114 -3.62 3.18 -10.90
C LEU A 114 -3.48 1.69 -10.63
N ASP A 115 -3.86 0.86 -11.60
CA ASP A 115 -3.64 -0.59 -11.55
C ASP A 115 -3.83 -1.20 -12.94
N PHE A 116 -3.60 -2.51 -13.08
CA PHE A 116 -3.86 -3.24 -14.30
C PHE A 116 -5.32 -3.10 -14.77
N PRO A 117 -5.57 -3.16 -16.09
CA PRO A 117 -6.92 -2.95 -16.65
C PRO A 117 -8.01 -3.83 -16.04
N ASN A 118 -7.72 -5.10 -15.78
CA ASN A 118 -8.68 -6.05 -15.17
C ASN A 118 -8.97 -5.70 -13.69
N VAL A 119 -8.00 -5.16 -12.96
CA VAL A 119 -8.19 -4.68 -11.58
C VAL A 119 -9.01 -3.40 -11.55
N ILE A 120 -8.71 -2.46 -12.45
CA ILE A 120 -9.47 -1.21 -12.58
C ILE A 120 -10.93 -1.50 -13.00
N ALA A 121 -11.17 -2.46 -13.90
CA ALA A 121 -12.51 -2.87 -14.27
C ALA A 121 -13.31 -3.41 -13.07
N LEU A 122 -12.71 -4.25 -12.23
CA LEU A 122 -13.31 -4.71 -10.98
C LEU A 122 -13.52 -3.56 -9.99
N ARG A 123 -12.51 -2.70 -9.80
CA ARG A 123 -12.60 -1.53 -8.93
C ARG A 123 -13.74 -0.61 -9.34
N GLN A 124 -13.93 -0.35 -10.64
CA GLN A 124 -14.99 0.53 -11.13
C GLN A 124 -16.39 0.00 -10.78
N GLN A 125 -16.56 -1.30 -10.66
CA GLN A 125 -17.82 -1.92 -10.25
C GLN A 125 -18.04 -1.84 -8.72
N LEU A 126 -17.01 -2.09 -7.92
CA LEU A 126 -17.08 -2.17 -6.46
C LEU A 126 -16.86 -0.83 -5.77
N LEU A 127 -16.02 0.02 -6.35
CA LEU A 127 -15.58 1.32 -5.84
C LEU A 127 -15.59 2.36 -6.99
N PRO A 128 -16.75 2.72 -7.54
CA PRO A 128 -16.82 3.71 -8.63
C PRO A 128 -16.16 5.02 -8.20
N ALA A 129 -15.43 5.64 -9.12
CA ALA A 129 -14.72 6.89 -8.87
C ALA A 129 -15.69 8.03 -8.55
N GLY A 130 -15.33 8.85 -7.56
CA GLY A 130 -16.05 10.09 -7.22
C GLY A 130 -15.68 11.25 -8.15
N GLU A 131 -16.25 12.44 -7.91
CA GLU A 131 -16.06 13.62 -8.78
C GLU A 131 -14.59 14.05 -8.91
N ARG A 132 -13.78 13.95 -7.85
CA ARG A 132 -12.35 14.30 -7.85
C ARG A 132 -11.44 13.07 -7.94
N GLU A 133 -12.00 11.93 -8.30
CA GLU A 133 -11.31 10.66 -8.36
C GLU A 133 -11.29 10.11 -9.77
N GLN A 134 -10.17 9.54 -10.19
CA GLN A 134 -10.00 8.92 -11.49
C GLN A 134 -9.35 7.55 -11.35
N ASN A 135 -9.95 6.53 -11.97
CA ASN A 135 -9.37 5.20 -12.08
C ASN A 135 -8.62 5.10 -13.41
N ILE A 136 -7.32 4.79 -13.37
CA ILE A 136 -6.43 4.76 -14.53
C ILE A 136 -5.91 3.35 -14.77
N PRO A 137 -6.40 2.65 -15.80
CA PRO A 137 -5.81 1.37 -16.20
C PRO A 137 -4.43 1.57 -16.81
N CYS A 138 -3.40 0.93 -16.24
CA CYS A 138 -2.01 0.97 -16.75
C CYS A 138 -1.17 -0.18 -16.18
N ASP A 139 -0.03 -0.45 -16.81
CA ASP A 139 1.11 -1.10 -16.17
C ASP A 139 2.01 0.00 -15.58
N LEU A 140 2.33 -0.06 -14.30
CA LEU A 140 3.18 0.95 -13.64
C LEU A 140 4.59 1.03 -14.23
N LYS A 141 5.03 0.01 -14.95
CA LYS A 141 6.33 -0.01 -15.66
C LYS A 141 6.33 0.80 -16.95
N ASP A 142 5.16 1.09 -17.51
CA ASP A 142 5.02 1.95 -18.69
C ASP A 142 4.84 3.40 -18.24
N PRO A 143 5.79 4.32 -18.54
CA PRO A 143 5.72 5.71 -18.09
C PRO A 143 4.58 6.53 -18.70
N ALA A 144 3.84 6.02 -19.67
CA ALA A 144 2.74 6.74 -20.33
C ALA A 144 1.65 7.22 -19.35
N TRP A 145 1.54 6.62 -18.16
CA TRP A 145 0.59 7.12 -17.15
C TRP A 145 1.02 8.46 -16.52
N PHE A 146 2.29 8.87 -16.63
CA PHE A 146 2.76 10.16 -16.09
C PHE A 146 1.97 11.33 -16.68
N ASP A 147 1.69 11.30 -17.98
CA ASP A 147 0.97 12.35 -18.70
C ASP A 147 -0.52 12.45 -18.31
N ARG A 148 -1.02 11.47 -17.57
CA ARG A 148 -2.42 11.41 -17.11
C ARG A 148 -2.62 12.03 -15.73
N ILE A 149 -1.54 12.44 -15.05
CA ILE A 149 -1.58 12.98 -13.69
C ILE A 149 -1.42 14.51 -13.77
N ASP A 150 -2.45 15.23 -13.36
CA ASP A 150 -2.34 16.69 -13.18
C ASP A 150 -1.68 16.98 -11.83
N ALA A 151 -0.37 17.22 -11.87
CA ALA A 151 0.45 17.54 -10.73
C ALA A 151 0.67 19.05 -10.51
N SER A 152 -0.13 19.92 -11.14
CA SER A 152 0.01 21.40 -11.07
C SER A 152 -0.05 21.95 -9.64
N GLY A 153 -0.75 21.25 -8.73
CA GLY A 153 -0.83 21.55 -7.30
C GLY A 153 0.18 20.78 -6.42
N GLY A 154 1.16 20.09 -7.03
CA GLY A 154 2.03 19.13 -6.39
C GLY A 154 1.52 17.69 -6.55
N ALA A 155 2.32 16.70 -6.16
CA ALA A 155 1.91 15.29 -6.24
C ALA A 155 2.46 14.47 -5.07
N VAL A 156 1.62 13.64 -4.47
CA VAL A 156 2.01 12.60 -3.53
C VAL A 156 1.57 11.25 -4.06
N PHE A 157 2.52 10.37 -4.25
CA PHE A 157 2.35 9.01 -4.71
C PHE A 157 2.48 8.07 -3.52
N PHE A 158 1.64 7.04 -3.45
CA PHE A 158 1.80 6.00 -2.45
C PHE A 158 1.55 4.62 -3.04
N ALA A 159 2.28 3.63 -2.53
CA ALA A 159 2.16 2.24 -2.93
C ALA A 159 2.13 1.34 -1.69
N SER A 160 1.11 0.50 -1.55
CA SER A 160 0.91 -0.41 -0.43
C SER A 160 1.03 -1.86 -0.85
N GLY A 161 2.13 -2.52 -0.52
CA GLY A 161 2.37 -3.93 -0.87
C GLY A 161 2.62 -4.17 -2.35
N VAL A 162 3.11 -3.19 -3.10
CA VAL A 162 3.22 -3.23 -4.57
C VAL A 162 4.65 -3.54 -5.03
N PHE A 163 5.63 -2.80 -4.53
CA PHE A 163 6.99 -2.88 -5.08
C PHE A 163 7.69 -4.20 -4.77
N TYR A 164 7.22 -4.98 -3.83
CA TYR A 164 7.73 -6.35 -3.62
C TYR A 164 7.72 -7.21 -4.88
N TYR A 165 6.80 -6.97 -5.80
CA TYR A 165 6.64 -7.72 -7.05
C TYR A 165 7.50 -7.21 -8.21
N PHE A 166 8.29 -6.15 -8.00
CA PHE A 166 9.16 -5.54 -9.00
C PHE A 166 10.59 -6.00 -8.82
N LEU A 167 11.36 -6.03 -9.91
CA LEU A 167 12.82 -6.10 -9.83
C LEU A 167 13.37 -4.74 -9.36
N ALA A 168 14.54 -4.74 -8.73
CA ALA A 168 15.14 -3.50 -8.19
C ALA A 168 15.40 -2.46 -9.29
N GLU A 169 15.85 -2.90 -10.48
CA GLU A 169 16.04 -2.04 -11.64
C GLU A 169 14.74 -1.42 -12.16
N GLN A 170 13.62 -2.12 -12.06
CA GLN A 170 12.29 -1.59 -12.45
C GLN A 170 11.83 -0.50 -11.47
N VAL A 171 12.00 -0.70 -10.17
CA VAL A 171 11.68 0.33 -9.16
C VAL A 171 12.59 1.54 -9.35
N ARG A 172 13.89 1.33 -9.59
CA ARG A 172 14.85 2.41 -9.86
C ARG A 172 14.43 3.23 -11.08
N ALA A 173 14.14 2.57 -12.20
CA ALA A 173 13.71 3.24 -13.43
C ALA A 173 12.42 4.05 -13.22
N LEU A 174 11.45 3.49 -12.50
CA LEU A 174 10.21 4.16 -12.14
C LEU A 174 10.48 5.42 -11.29
N VAL A 175 11.27 5.31 -10.22
CA VAL A 175 11.60 6.44 -9.33
C VAL A 175 12.34 7.55 -10.08
N GLN A 176 13.31 7.19 -10.94
CA GLN A 176 14.04 8.16 -11.76
C GLN A 176 13.13 8.85 -12.79
N GLY A 177 12.22 8.08 -13.43
CA GLY A 177 11.20 8.64 -14.32
C GLY A 177 10.27 9.62 -13.59
N MET A 178 9.80 9.23 -12.41
CA MET A 178 8.96 10.09 -11.56
C MET A 178 9.68 11.36 -11.10
N ALA A 179 10.98 11.28 -10.76
CA ALA A 179 11.78 12.45 -10.39
C ALA A 179 11.93 13.47 -11.56
N ASN A 180 11.90 12.98 -12.81
CA ASN A 180 11.90 13.85 -13.99
C ASN A 180 10.50 14.45 -14.28
N ALA A 181 9.45 13.64 -14.14
CA ALA A 181 8.09 14.05 -14.51
C ALA A 181 7.40 14.88 -13.41
N PHE A 182 7.75 14.66 -12.13
CA PHE A 182 7.08 15.28 -10.98
C PHE A 182 8.07 15.91 -10.00
N PRO A 183 8.86 16.92 -10.43
CA PRO A 183 9.83 17.57 -9.57
C PRO A 183 9.13 18.24 -8.37
N GLY A 184 9.64 17.96 -7.15
CA GLY A 184 9.02 18.42 -5.89
C GLY A 184 7.88 17.53 -5.36
N GLY A 185 7.52 16.48 -6.10
CA GLY A 185 6.59 15.47 -5.62
C GLY A 185 7.21 14.56 -4.55
N VAL A 186 6.39 13.72 -3.94
CA VAL A 186 6.79 12.75 -2.92
C VAL A 186 6.24 11.36 -3.27
N LEU A 187 7.08 10.33 -3.16
CA LEU A 187 6.67 8.94 -3.22
C LEU A 187 6.83 8.29 -1.85
N VAL A 188 5.80 7.59 -1.37
CA VAL A 188 5.84 6.81 -0.14
C VAL A 188 5.41 5.37 -0.40
N PHE A 189 6.12 4.40 0.18
CA PHE A 189 5.80 2.98 0.01
C PHE A 189 6.36 2.13 1.14
N ASP A 190 5.81 0.95 1.32
CA ASP A 190 6.31 -0.02 2.27
C ASP A 190 7.42 -0.89 1.67
N ALA A 191 8.46 -1.13 2.45
CA ALA A 191 9.58 -2.00 2.10
C ALA A 191 10.04 -2.82 3.31
N ALA A 192 10.79 -3.88 3.04
CA ALA A 192 11.38 -4.74 4.05
C ALA A 192 12.69 -5.37 3.54
N ASN A 193 13.48 -5.96 4.44
CA ASN A 193 14.70 -6.63 4.06
C ASN A 193 14.42 -7.94 3.29
N ARG A 194 15.46 -8.51 2.67
CA ARG A 194 15.36 -9.72 1.83
C ARG A 194 14.78 -10.92 2.59
N THR A 195 15.05 -11.05 3.90
CA THR A 195 14.51 -12.15 4.72
C THR A 195 13.00 -12.03 4.87
N ALA A 196 12.52 -10.84 5.19
CA ALA A 196 11.08 -10.57 5.29
C ALA A 196 10.37 -10.76 3.93
N VAL A 197 10.95 -10.23 2.85
CA VAL A 197 10.38 -10.38 1.49
C VAL A 197 10.27 -11.85 1.08
N LYS A 198 11.30 -12.67 1.36
CA LYS A 198 11.22 -14.12 1.13
C LYS A 198 10.15 -14.80 1.97
N MET A 199 9.97 -14.35 3.22
CA MET A 199 8.94 -14.89 4.11
C MET A 199 7.53 -14.49 3.63
N ILE A 200 7.33 -13.24 3.22
CA ILE A 200 6.09 -12.75 2.61
C ILE A 200 5.75 -13.58 1.37
N ALA A 201 6.69 -13.78 0.45
CA ALA A 201 6.51 -14.60 -0.73
C ALA A 201 6.09 -16.03 -0.37
N LYS A 202 6.76 -16.65 0.62
CA LYS A 202 6.50 -18.02 1.02
C LYS A 202 5.14 -18.18 1.73
N THR A 203 4.71 -17.21 2.52
CA THR A 203 3.47 -17.29 3.30
C THR A 203 2.25 -16.81 2.52
N TRP A 204 2.33 -15.63 1.91
CA TRP A 204 1.20 -14.99 1.23
C TRP A 204 0.92 -15.57 -0.15
N LEU A 205 1.95 -15.74 -0.99
CA LEU A 205 1.77 -16.25 -2.34
C LEU A 205 1.36 -17.73 -2.34
N ARG A 206 1.90 -18.54 -1.42
CA ARG A 206 1.47 -19.96 -1.28
C ARG A 206 0.04 -20.10 -0.77
N THR A 207 -0.39 -19.26 0.17
CA THR A 207 -1.78 -19.26 0.67
C THR A 207 -2.76 -18.86 -0.42
N ALA A 208 -2.38 -17.92 -1.28
CA ALA A 208 -3.17 -17.50 -2.44
C ALA A 208 -3.04 -18.45 -3.64
N LYS A 209 -2.24 -19.54 -3.55
CA LYS A 209 -1.94 -20.47 -4.67
C LYS A 209 -1.40 -19.80 -5.95
N ILE A 210 -0.77 -18.64 -5.80
CA ILE A 210 -0.21 -17.87 -6.91
C ILE A 210 1.23 -18.35 -7.12
N ASN A 211 1.44 -19.18 -8.14
CA ASN A 211 2.73 -19.80 -8.39
C ASN A 211 3.66 -18.96 -9.30
N ASP A 212 3.09 -17.99 -10.03
CA ASP A 212 3.83 -17.26 -11.08
C ASP A 212 4.27 -15.84 -10.65
N VAL A 213 4.04 -15.46 -9.40
CA VAL A 213 4.41 -14.15 -8.86
C VAL A 213 5.52 -14.31 -7.83
N GLY A 214 6.70 -13.75 -8.12
CA GLY A 214 7.82 -13.69 -7.18
C GLY A 214 7.79 -12.39 -6.35
N ALA A 215 8.46 -12.39 -5.19
CA ALA A 215 8.76 -11.16 -4.46
C ALA A 215 10.27 -10.91 -4.53
N TYR A 216 10.66 -9.78 -5.12
CA TYR A 216 12.04 -9.51 -5.56
C TYR A 216 12.63 -8.29 -4.87
N PHE A 217 11.90 -7.16 -4.87
CA PHE A 217 12.40 -5.91 -4.33
C PHE A 217 12.46 -5.95 -2.80
N ALA A 218 13.64 -5.71 -2.27
CA ALA A 218 13.89 -5.68 -0.83
C ALA A 218 14.88 -4.55 -0.52
N VAL A 219 14.67 -3.85 0.59
CA VAL A 219 15.49 -2.73 1.04
C VAL A 219 15.72 -2.86 2.54
N SER A 220 16.97 -2.76 2.97
CA SER A 220 17.36 -2.79 4.38
C SER A 220 17.66 -1.39 4.93
N ASP A 221 18.31 -0.56 4.12
CA ASP A 221 18.68 0.81 4.42
C ASP A 221 18.27 1.71 3.25
N ALA A 222 17.04 2.19 3.28
CA ALA A 222 16.49 2.94 2.16
C ALA A 222 17.26 4.25 1.88
N PRO A 223 17.67 5.07 2.85
CA PRO A 223 18.50 6.25 2.59
C PRO A 223 19.78 5.94 1.83
N LYS A 224 20.47 4.87 2.19
CA LYS A 224 21.71 4.46 1.53
C LYS A 224 21.43 3.82 0.15
N GLU A 225 20.60 2.78 0.11
CA GLU A 225 20.41 1.95 -1.09
C GLU A 225 19.68 2.71 -2.21
N ILE A 226 18.65 3.51 -1.86
CA ILE A 226 17.85 4.26 -2.83
C ILE A 226 18.43 5.65 -3.08
N GLY A 227 19.04 6.28 -2.08
CA GLY A 227 19.67 7.61 -2.22
C GLY A 227 20.81 7.62 -3.24
N GLU A 228 21.45 6.47 -3.49
CA GLU A 228 22.49 6.32 -4.52
C GLU A 228 21.93 6.26 -5.96
N TRP A 229 20.61 6.13 -6.14
CA TRP A 229 20.03 6.01 -7.48
C TRP A 229 20.04 7.31 -8.28
N ASP A 230 19.88 8.45 -7.59
CA ASP A 230 19.90 9.79 -8.19
C ASP A 230 20.18 10.82 -7.07
N SER A 231 21.14 11.71 -7.30
CA SER A 231 21.54 12.73 -6.32
C SER A 231 20.44 13.76 -5.98
N ARG A 232 19.39 13.82 -6.76
CA ARG A 232 18.22 14.69 -6.52
C ARG A 232 17.24 14.12 -5.52
N LEU A 233 17.31 12.82 -5.21
CA LEU A 233 16.39 12.15 -4.32
C LEU A 233 16.70 12.46 -2.85
N GLN A 234 15.66 12.75 -2.10
CA GLN A 234 15.75 12.88 -0.65
C GLN A 234 15.02 11.70 -0.02
N VAL A 235 15.80 10.74 0.52
CA VAL A 235 15.26 9.48 1.01
C VAL A 235 15.30 9.43 2.53
N SER A 236 14.16 9.09 3.13
CA SER A 236 14.04 8.80 4.56
C SER A 236 13.18 7.57 4.77
N SER A 237 13.25 6.96 5.96
CA SER A 237 12.39 5.84 6.30
C SER A 237 12.05 5.80 7.79
N ARG A 238 10.92 5.17 8.13
CA ARG A 238 10.49 4.88 9.50
C ARG A 238 9.94 3.46 9.55
N GLY A 239 10.07 2.78 10.70
CA GLY A 239 9.38 1.51 10.93
C GLY A 239 7.87 1.68 10.76
N TYR A 240 7.21 0.79 10.03
CA TYR A 240 5.81 1.03 9.72
C TYR A 240 4.83 0.58 10.80
N MET A 241 5.24 -0.16 11.80
CA MET A 241 4.35 -0.47 12.93
C MET A 241 4.57 0.46 14.12
N LEU A 242 5.81 0.78 14.46
CA LEU A 242 6.16 1.58 15.64
C LEU A 242 6.76 2.94 15.29
N GLY A 243 7.03 3.22 14.03
CA GLY A 243 7.56 4.51 13.59
C GLY A 243 6.52 5.64 13.60
N TYR A 244 5.23 5.29 13.55
CA TYR A 244 4.09 6.22 13.50
C TYR A 244 3.14 6.04 14.70
N ASN A 245 3.11 4.84 15.30
CA ASN A 245 2.23 4.47 16.39
C ASN A 245 3.03 3.81 17.52
N ASP A 246 2.52 3.78 18.72
CA ASP A 246 3.11 3.05 19.84
C ASP A 246 2.38 1.73 20.17
N LEU A 247 1.28 1.47 19.48
CA LEU A 247 0.42 0.30 19.65
C LEU A 247 -0.01 0.06 21.11
N LYS A 248 -0.17 1.13 21.91
CA LYS A 248 -0.57 1.03 23.31
C LYS A 248 -2.08 0.85 23.53
N ASP A 249 -2.85 0.64 22.47
CA ASP A 249 -4.27 0.32 22.60
C ASP A 249 -4.45 -0.96 23.44
N PRO A 250 -5.41 -1.00 24.39
CA PRO A 250 -5.66 -2.17 25.25
C PRO A 250 -5.98 -3.45 24.49
N SER A 251 -6.50 -3.36 23.26
CA SER A 251 -6.79 -4.50 22.40
C SER A 251 -5.52 -5.17 21.83
N VAL A 252 -4.38 -4.46 21.85
CA VAL A 252 -3.09 -4.97 21.34
C VAL A 252 -2.28 -5.59 22.48
N SER A 253 -2.06 -6.90 22.41
CA SER A 253 -1.28 -7.62 23.42
C SER A 253 0.19 -7.17 23.46
N GLY A 254 0.86 -7.32 24.61
CA GLY A 254 2.30 -7.10 24.74
C GLY A 254 3.14 -7.94 23.78
N PHE A 255 2.66 -9.15 23.47
CA PHE A 255 3.29 -10.03 22.49
C PHE A 255 3.25 -9.45 21.07
N PHE A 256 2.14 -8.83 20.66
CA PHE A 256 2.06 -8.19 19.34
C PHE A 256 2.97 -6.95 19.25
N ARG A 257 3.08 -6.17 20.32
CA ARG A 257 4.06 -5.07 20.38
C ARG A 257 5.50 -5.56 20.26
N PHE A 258 5.80 -6.71 20.86
CA PHE A 258 7.12 -7.35 20.69
C PHE A 258 7.34 -7.81 19.25
N LEU A 259 6.36 -8.46 18.60
CA LEU A 259 6.44 -8.86 17.20
C LEU A 259 6.60 -7.65 16.27
N ALA A 260 5.88 -6.55 16.52
CA ALA A 260 6.04 -5.30 15.79
C ALA A 260 7.46 -4.75 15.88
N LYS A 261 8.07 -4.80 17.09
CA LYS A 261 9.48 -4.40 17.28
C LYS A 261 10.45 -5.30 16.50
N VAL A 262 10.18 -6.60 16.44
CA VAL A 262 10.98 -7.54 15.62
C VAL A 262 10.82 -7.23 14.14
N GLY A 263 9.61 -6.92 13.68
CA GLY A 263 9.32 -6.50 12.30
C GLY A 263 10.12 -5.25 11.92
N ASP A 264 9.95 -4.17 12.66
CA ASP A 264 10.58 -2.88 12.35
C ASP A 264 12.13 -2.95 12.44
N ASN A 265 12.67 -3.59 13.48
CA ASN A 265 14.12 -3.59 13.71
C ASN A 265 14.84 -4.77 13.05
N GLY A 266 14.29 -5.98 13.14
CA GLY A 266 14.92 -7.21 12.63
C GLY A 266 14.64 -7.47 11.15
N MET A 267 13.41 -7.26 10.72
CA MET A 267 12.99 -7.46 9.33
C MET A 267 13.06 -6.18 8.50
N LYS A 268 13.40 -5.04 9.12
CA LYS A 268 13.46 -3.73 8.47
C LYS A 268 12.18 -3.39 7.73
N MET A 269 11.04 -3.71 8.36
CA MET A 269 9.74 -3.32 7.84
C MET A 269 9.57 -1.82 8.04
N GLN A 270 9.45 -1.08 6.94
CA GLN A 270 9.56 0.37 6.96
C GLN A 270 8.65 1.02 5.91
N ILE A 271 8.20 2.22 6.21
CA ILE A 271 7.68 3.16 5.22
C ILE A 271 8.86 3.99 4.72
N VAL A 272 9.11 3.90 3.43
CA VAL A 272 10.12 4.69 2.72
C VAL A 272 9.44 5.91 2.12
N LYS A 273 10.07 7.08 2.31
CA LYS A 273 9.64 8.33 1.73
C LYS A 273 10.76 8.90 0.86
N ILE A 274 10.42 9.22 -0.39
CA ILE A 274 11.33 9.78 -1.38
C ILE A 274 10.79 11.13 -1.85
N GLY A 275 11.55 12.21 -1.64
CA GLY A 275 11.35 13.49 -2.31
C GLY A 275 11.89 13.39 -3.75
N LEU A 276 11.06 13.71 -4.73
CA LEU A 276 11.31 13.56 -6.18
C LEU A 276 11.92 14.85 -6.78
N GLY A 277 13.17 15.15 -6.44
CA GLY A 277 13.88 16.30 -7.01
C GLY A 277 13.33 17.66 -6.57
N GLY A 278 14.06 18.37 -5.77
CA GLY A 278 13.68 19.65 -5.18
C GLY A 278 13.98 19.66 -3.67
N LYS A 279 14.05 20.83 -3.05
CA LYS A 279 14.07 20.92 -1.59
C LYS A 279 12.67 20.62 -1.09
N LEU A 280 12.55 19.61 -0.19
CA LEU A 280 11.32 19.37 0.57
C LEU A 280 11.01 20.58 1.45
#